data_eba52e64e6b60a2fec2a8d5ff799cfb5
#
_entry.id   eba52e64e6b60a2fec2a8d5ff799cfb5
#
_cell.length_a   1.000
_cell.length_b   1.000
_cell.length_c   1.000
_cell.angle_alpha   90.00
_cell.angle_beta   90.00
_cell.angle_gamma   90.00
#
_symmetry.space_group_name_H-M   'P 1'
#
loop_
_entity.id
_entity.type
_entity.pdbx_description
1 polymer ?
#
loop_
_entity_poly.entity_id
_entity_poly.type
_entity_poly.pdbx_seq_one_letter_code
_entity_poly.pdbx_strand_id
1 'polypeptide(L)'
;QDLENDKEIQHVFVSLHTPFFPNGGHLTDDMWYKGNNEPRPYIAGKAVDKGILERRDELLEILVNQSTKVKALLTGDEHNYAKTFISNATPIYPAEYSLDKIELKRSIWQINNGSAGAPYYAQEKTPWSAMVSNFSTQNVVVLFHVAGKKIKMEVVNPITFELVDELEF
;
A
#
# COMPACT_ATOMS: atom_id res chain seq x y z
N GLN A 1 -11.06 -4.16 -15.41
CA GLN A 1 -12.22 -3.53 -16.11
C GLN A 1 -13.53 -4.23 -15.76
N ASP A 2 -13.59 -5.56 -15.71
CA ASP A 2 -14.83 -6.30 -15.43
C ASP A 2 -15.43 -5.93 -14.08
N LEU A 3 -14.61 -5.89 -13.01
CA LEU A 3 -15.06 -5.48 -11.66
C LEU A 3 -15.56 -4.03 -11.62
N GLU A 4 -14.96 -3.11 -12.39
CA GLU A 4 -15.39 -1.71 -12.43
C GLU A 4 -16.76 -1.56 -13.12
N ASN A 5 -17.01 -2.35 -14.16
CA ASN A 5 -18.25 -2.31 -14.93
C ASN A 5 -19.42 -3.09 -14.28
N ASP A 6 -19.13 -4.01 -13.37
CA ASP A 6 -20.14 -4.80 -12.67
C ASP A 6 -20.88 -3.93 -11.63
N LYS A 7 -22.18 -3.71 -11.84
CA LYS A 7 -23.00 -2.86 -10.96
C LYS A 7 -23.28 -3.46 -9.58
N GLU A 8 -23.13 -4.77 -9.43
CA GLU A 8 -23.31 -5.46 -8.15
C GLU A 8 -22.09 -5.26 -7.23
N ILE A 9 -20.90 -5.04 -7.81
CA ILE A 9 -19.66 -4.79 -7.07
C ILE A 9 -19.55 -3.32 -6.71
N GLN A 10 -19.59 -3.02 -5.42
CA GLN A 10 -19.48 -1.64 -4.90
C GLN A 10 -18.10 -1.31 -4.36
N HIS A 11 -17.36 -2.31 -3.88
CA HIS A 11 -16.06 -2.14 -3.23
C HIS A 11 -15.08 -3.21 -3.71
N VAL A 12 -13.84 -2.79 -3.90
CA VAL A 12 -12.72 -3.68 -4.22
C VAL A 12 -11.59 -3.36 -3.24
N PHE A 13 -11.04 -4.39 -2.62
CA PHE A 13 -9.79 -4.34 -1.88
C PHE A 13 -8.75 -5.14 -2.65
N VAL A 14 -7.57 -4.59 -2.80
CA VAL A 14 -6.46 -5.26 -3.51
C VAL A 14 -5.43 -5.70 -2.49
N SER A 15 -5.22 -7.01 -2.40
CA SER A 15 -4.23 -7.58 -1.48
C SER A 15 -2.97 -7.98 -2.22
N LEU A 16 -1.83 -7.55 -1.69
CA LEU A 16 -0.49 -7.82 -2.19
C LEU A 16 0.42 -8.21 -1.01
N HIS A 17 1.52 -8.88 -1.28
CA HIS A 17 2.52 -9.12 -0.24
C HIS A 17 3.30 -7.83 0.05
N THR A 18 4.02 -7.34 -0.93
CA THR A 18 4.92 -6.18 -0.82
C THR A 18 4.15 -4.86 -0.90
N PRO A 19 4.39 -3.88 0.00
CA PRO A 19 3.74 -2.58 -0.04
C PRO A 19 4.24 -1.74 -1.23
N PHE A 20 3.36 -0.91 -1.79
CA PHE A 20 3.72 0.08 -2.81
C PHE A 20 4.48 1.27 -2.21
N PHE A 21 4.22 1.52 -0.94
CA PHE A 21 4.79 2.62 -0.15
C PHE A 21 5.33 2.05 1.16
N PRO A 22 6.52 1.42 1.13
CA PRO A 22 7.10 0.80 2.32
C PRO A 22 7.41 1.83 3.40
N ASN A 23 7.29 1.41 4.66
CA ASN A 23 7.46 2.25 5.84
C ASN A 23 8.62 1.81 6.75
N GLY A 24 9.12 0.60 6.61
CA GLY A 24 10.24 0.11 7.40
C GLY A 24 10.51 -1.38 7.25
N GLY A 25 11.78 -1.73 7.26
CA GLY A 25 12.28 -3.10 7.16
C GLY A 25 12.69 -3.52 5.77
N HIS A 26 11.98 -3.12 4.75
CA HIS A 26 12.21 -3.50 3.35
C HIS A 26 12.39 -2.32 2.38
N LEU A 27 12.76 -1.15 2.87
CA LEU A 27 12.96 0.03 2.03
C LEU A 27 14.04 -0.16 0.96
N THR A 28 15.07 -0.94 1.26
CA THR A 28 16.20 -1.16 0.35
C THR A 28 15.94 -2.18 -0.73
N ASP A 29 15.12 -3.16 -0.46
CA ASP A 29 14.83 -4.29 -1.35
C ASP A 29 13.44 -4.20 -2.00
N ASP A 30 12.51 -3.45 -1.44
CA ASP A 30 11.18 -3.29 -2.01
C ASP A 30 11.18 -2.31 -3.21
N MET A 31 10.94 -1.04 -3.04
CA MET A 31 10.71 -0.20 -4.21
C MET A 31 11.27 1.20 -4.11
N TRP A 32 11.88 1.50 -2.98
CA TRP A 32 12.17 2.89 -2.70
C TRP A 32 13.54 3.35 -3.18
N TYR A 33 14.53 2.48 -3.10
CA TYR A 33 15.90 2.85 -3.43
C TYR A 33 16.13 2.95 -4.92
N LYS A 34 16.96 3.91 -5.32
CA LYS A 34 17.37 4.12 -6.70
C LYS A 34 17.87 2.84 -7.39
N GLY A 35 18.65 2.02 -6.68
CA GLY A 35 19.13 0.74 -7.18
C GLY A 35 18.02 -0.28 -7.48
N ASN A 36 16.91 -0.21 -6.79
CA ASN A 36 15.77 -1.11 -7.04
C ASN A 36 14.90 -0.68 -8.22
N ASN A 37 15.03 0.55 -8.69
CA ASN A 37 14.35 0.98 -9.91
C ASN A 37 15.07 0.55 -11.20
N GLU A 38 16.27 0.01 -11.11
CA GLU A 38 16.94 -0.52 -12.29
C GLU A 38 16.17 -1.71 -12.87
N PRO A 39 16.06 -1.82 -14.20
CA PRO A 39 15.41 -2.95 -14.84
C PRO A 39 16.05 -4.26 -14.40
N ARG A 40 15.26 -5.17 -13.91
CA ARG A 40 15.75 -6.52 -13.57
C ARG A 40 15.78 -7.36 -14.83
N PRO A 41 16.91 -7.96 -15.20
CA PRO A 41 17.05 -8.64 -16.48
C PRO A 41 16.07 -9.82 -16.63
N TYR A 42 15.67 -10.45 -15.50
CA TYR A 42 14.75 -11.58 -15.54
C TYR A 42 13.86 -11.62 -14.29
N ILE A 43 12.55 -11.75 -14.48
CA ILE A 43 11.60 -12.12 -13.44
C ILE A 43 10.84 -13.36 -13.93
N ALA A 44 10.84 -14.41 -13.14
CA ALA A 44 10.23 -15.71 -13.48
C ALA A 44 10.67 -16.22 -14.88
N GLY A 45 11.94 -16.07 -15.21
CA GLY A 45 12.51 -16.51 -16.48
C GLY A 45 12.20 -15.65 -17.69
N LYS A 46 11.57 -14.47 -17.49
CA LYS A 46 11.26 -13.51 -18.56
C LYS A 46 12.10 -12.24 -18.40
N ALA A 47 12.57 -11.71 -19.53
CA ALA A 47 13.21 -10.39 -19.55
C ALA A 47 12.22 -9.31 -19.16
N VAL A 48 12.66 -8.34 -18.35
CA VAL A 48 11.91 -7.15 -17.96
C VAL A 48 12.71 -5.91 -18.33
N ASP A 49 12.00 -4.95 -18.89
CA ASP A 49 12.52 -3.69 -19.39
C ASP A 49 12.20 -2.49 -18.49
N LYS A 50 11.44 -2.71 -17.41
CA LYS A 50 10.97 -1.67 -16.49
C LYS A 50 11.44 -1.92 -15.06
N GLY A 51 11.75 -0.84 -14.37
CA GLY A 51 12.07 -0.84 -12.96
C GLY A 51 10.83 -1.03 -12.07
N ILE A 52 11.05 -1.21 -10.79
CA ILE A 52 9.98 -1.46 -9.81
C ILE A 52 9.04 -0.26 -9.68
N LEU A 53 9.55 0.98 -9.70
CA LEU A 53 8.72 2.19 -9.62
C LEU A 53 7.80 2.31 -10.83
N GLU A 54 8.29 2.01 -12.02
CA GLU A 54 7.47 2.01 -13.24
C GLU A 54 6.36 0.93 -13.17
N ARG A 55 6.65 -0.24 -12.61
CA ARG A 55 5.64 -1.29 -12.40
C ARG A 55 4.62 -0.91 -11.34
N ARG A 56 5.04 -0.26 -10.26
CA ARG A 56 4.14 0.34 -9.27
C ARG A 56 3.18 1.32 -9.94
N ASP A 57 3.70 2.19 -10.77
CA ASP A 57 2.92 3.24 -11.42
C ASP A 57 1.90 2.67 -12.42
N GLU A 58 2.26 1.60 -13.16
CA GLU A 58 1.32 0.86 -14.00
C GLU A 58 0.14 0.30 -13.18
N LEU A 59 0.42 -0.26 -12.00
CA LEU A 59 -0.63 -0.76 -11.11
C LEU A 59 -1.45 0.38 -10.51
N LEU A 60 -0.83 1.48 -10.10
CA LEU A 60 -1.55 2.67 -9.59
C LEU A 60 -2.44 3.28 -10.66
N GLU A 61 -1.98 3.33 -11.93
CA GLU A 61 -2.84 3.79 -13.04
C GLU A 61 -4.11 2.95 -13.13
N ILE A 62 -4.01 1.63 -13.04
CA ILE A 62 -5.15 0.72 -13.10
C ILE A 62 -6.03 0.85 -11.86
N LEU A 63 -5.43 0.79 -10.66
CA LEU A 63 -6.14 0.65 -9.39
C LEU A 63 -6.70 1.96 -8.86
N VAL A 64 -6.06 3.08 -9.18
CA VAL A 64 -6.41 4.41 -8.66
C VAL A 64 -7.04 5.28 -9.72
N ASN A 65 -6.42 5.38 -10.91
CA ASN A 65 -6.86 6.32 -11.93
C ASN A 65 -8.00 5.77 -12.80
N GLN A 66 -8.05 4.45 -13.02
CA GLN A 66 -9.06 3.78 -13.83
C GLN A 66 -10.15 3.09 -13.01
N SER A 67 -10.06 3.07 -11.68
CA SER A 67 -11.06 2.48 -10.80
C SER A 67 -11.56 3.48 -9.76
N THR A 68 -12.87 3.49 -9.56
CA THR A 68 -13.54 4.22 -8.46
C THR A 68 -13.90 3.30 -7.30
N LYS A 69 -13.85 1.99 -7.50
CA LYS A 69 -14.27 0.97 -6.52
C LYS A 69 -13.16 0.47 -5.62
N VAL A 70 -11.89 0.59 -6.03
CA VAL A 70 -10.76 0.21 -5.19
C VAL A 70 -10.68 1.16 -3.99
N LYS A 71 -10.83 0.63 -2.77
CA LYS A 71 -10.88 1.40 -1.52
C LYS A 71 -9.53 1.46 -0.83
N ALA A 72 -8.82 0.34 -0.79
CA ALA A 72 -7.50 0.26 -0.19
C ALA A 72 -6.63 -0.80 -0.85
N LEU A 73 -5.32 -0.60 -0.70
CA LEU A 73 -4.27 -1.59 -0.91
C LEU A 73 -3.98 -2.24 0.44
N LEU A 74 -4.12 -3.56 0.52
CA LEU A 74 -3.84 -4.33 1.72
C LEU A 74 -2.52 -5.06 1.52
N THR A 75 -1.53 -4.76 2.35
CA THR A 75 -0.18 -5.28 2.21
C THR A 75 0.32 -5.91 3.50
N GLY A 76 1.38 -6.69 3.38
CA GLY A 76 2.12 -7.30 4.48
C GLY A 76 3.60 -7.02 4.34
N ASP A 77 4.45 -8.06 4.44
CA ASP A 77 5.90 -8.05 4.27
C ASP A 77 6.64 -7.25 5.35
N GLU A 78 6.35 -5.97 5.50
CA GLU A 78 6.86 -5.16 6.60
C GLU A 78 6.18 -5.56 7.92
N HIS A 79 6.97 -6.01 8.88
CA HIS A 79 6.51 -6.56 10.16
C HIS A 79 6.04 -5.46 11.12
N ASN A 80 5.09 -4.69 10.68
CA ASN A 80 4.44 -3.62 11.43
C ASN A 80 3.00 -3.42 10.92
N TYR A 81 2.23 -2.66 11.65
CA TYR A 81 1.00 -2.06 11.16
C TYR A 81 1.29 -0.63 10.74
N ALA A 82 0.88 -0.25 9.53
CA ALA A 82 0.96 1.13 9.06
C ALA A 82 -0.25 1.48 8.19
N LYS A 83 -0.85 2.65 8.47
CA LYS A 83 -1.93 3.22 7.66
C LYS A 83 -1.41 4.48 6.97
N THR A 84 -1.29 4.43 5.65
CA THR A 84 -0.68 5.48 4.83
C THR A 84 -1.71 6.04 3.85
N PHE A 85 -1.90 7.37 3.86
CA PHE A 85 -2.79 8.07 2.94
C PHE A 85 -2.01 8.64 1.77
N ILE A 86 -2.27 8.14 0.58
CA ILE A 86 -1.59 8.54 -0.65
C ILE A 86 -2.51 9.37 -1.52
N SER A 87 -2.05 10.53 -1.93
CA SER A 87 -2.76 11.46 -2.81
C SER A 87 -1.79 12.04 -3.86
N ASN A 88 -2.31 12.85 -4.77
CA ASN A 88 -1.48 13.58 -5.73
C ASN A 88 -0.48 14.56 -5.10
N ALA A 89 -0.71 14.97 -3.85
CA ALA A 89 0.22 15.82 -3.08
C ALA A 89 1.32 15.02 -2.39
N THR A 90 1.24 13.69 -2.36
CA THR A 90 2.23 12.84 -1.70
C THR A 90 3.48 12.71 -2.57
N PRO A 91 4.69 12.98 -2.05
CA PRO A 91 5.92 12.76 -2.79
C PRO A 91 6.21 11.25 -2.90
N ILE A 92 5.80 10.64 -4.00
CA ILE A 92 5.88 9.18 -4.22
C ILE A 92 7.12 8.74 -5.02
N TYR A 93 8.04 9.66 -5.28
CA TYR A 93 9.28 9.39 -6.00
C TYR A 93 10.50 9.86 -5.23
N PRO A 94 11.65 9.18 -5.39
CA PRO A 94 12.94 9.72 -4.96
C PRO A 94 13.25 11.04 -5.68
N ALA A 95 14.04 11.90 -5.05
CA ALA A 95 14.37 13.22 -5.62
C ALA A 95 15.07 13.13 -6.99
N GLU A 96 15.89 12.10 -7.17
CA GLU A 96 16.67 11.84 -8.39
C GLU A 96 15.91 11.07 -9.48
N TYR A 97 14.63 10.72 -9.26
CA TYR A 97 13.84 10.01 -10.26
C TYR A 97 13.53 10.91 -11.45
N SER A 98 14.00 10.50 -12.63
CA SER A 98 13.99 11.30 -13.87
C SER A 98 13.08 10.74 -14.97
N LEU A 99 12.42 9.61 -14.73
CA LEU A 99 11.49 9.01 -15.67
C LEU A 99 10.10 9.63 -15.54
N ASP A 100 9.17 9.20 -16.39
CA ASP A 100 7.78 9.65 -16.35
C ASP A 100 7.14 9.37 -14.99
N LYS A 101 6.39 10.35 -14.48
CA LYS A 101 5.73 10.29 -13.17
C LYS A 101 4.23 10.21 -13.35
N ILE A 102 3.59 9.31 -12.62
CA ILE A 102 2.14 9.24 -12.58
C ILE A 102 1.56 10.39 -11.74
N GLU A 103 0.44 10.93 -12.19
CA GLU A 103 -0.43 11.78 -11.38
C GLU A 103 -1.64 10.99 -10.91
N LEU A 104 -1.88 10.97 -9.60
CA LEU A 104 -3.02 10.27 -9.02
C LEU A 104 -4.28 11.14 -9.13
N LYS A 105 -5.32 10.64 -9.79
CA LYS A 105 -6.61 11.32 -9.95
C LYS A 105 -7.46 11.33 -8.67
N ARG A 106 -7.16 10.48 -7.72
CA ARG A 106 -7.80 10.39 -6.40
C ARG A 106 -6.82 9.87 -5.36
N SER A 107 -7.21 10.00 -4.11
CA SER A 107 -6.45 9.43 -3.01
C SER A 107 -6.76 7.94 -2.83
N ILE A 108 -5.84 7.21 -2.19
CA ILE A 108 -6.01 5.82 -1.79
C ILE A 108 -5.33 5.56 -0.45
N TRP A 109 -5.88 4.64 0.32
CA TRP A 109 -5.25 4.10 1.51
C TRP A 109 -4.39 2.89 1.18
N GLN A 110 -3.20 2.82 1.77
CA GLN A 110 -2.45 1.59 1.93
C GLN A 110 -2.49 1.19 3.40
N ILE A 111 -2.93 -0.04 3.65
CA ILE A 111 -2.99 -0.65 4.97
C ILE A 111 -1.98 -1.79 4.98
N ASN A 112 -0.84 -1.57 5.61
CA ASN A 112 0.13 -2.62 5.85
C ASN A 112 -0.16 -3.32 7.16
N ASN A 113 -0.27 -4.64 7.15
CA ASN A 113 -0.43 -5.46 8.34
C ASN A 113 0.45 -6.71 8.27
N GLY A 114 1.76 -6.53 8.36
CA GLY A 114 2.72 -7.61 8.50
C GLY A 114 3.09 -7.93 9.96
N SER A 115 2.35 -7.38 10.93
CA SER A 115 2.65 -7.50 12.36
C SER A 115 2.21 -8.82 13.00
N ALA A 116 1.71 -9.79 12.23
CA ALA A 116 1.10 -11.01 12.76
C ALA A 116 2.14 -12.06 13.23
N GLY A 117 2.83 -11.77 14.34
CA GLY A 117 3.72 -12.73 15.03
C GLY A 117 5.18 -12.73 14.56
N ALA A 118 5.54 -11.97 13.55
CA ALA A 118 6.93 -11.82 13.12
C ALA A 118 7.68 -10.80 14.00
N PRO A 119 9.02 -10.86 14.08
CA PRO A 119 9.82 -9.80 14.70
C PRO A 119 9.53 -8.47 14.00
N TYR A 120 9.15 -7.45 14.74
CA TYR A 120 8.73 -6.18 14.17
C TYR A 120 9.90 -5.33 13.65
N TYR A 121 9.59 -4.50 12.65
CA TYR A 121 10.48 -3.48 12.11
C TYR A 121 10.06 -2.09 12.56
N ALA A 122 11.05 -1.25 12.87
CA ALA A 122 10.82 0.15 13.18
C ALA A 122 10.40 0.93 11.91
N GLN A 123 9.70 2.04 12.12
CA GLN A 123 9.43 2.96 11.03
C GLN A 123 10.71 3.63 10.55
N GLU A 124 10.90 3.66 9.25
CA GLU A 124 12.01 4.33 8.60
C GLU A 124 11.54 5.63 7.92
N LYS A 125 12.50 6.53 7.64
CA LYS A 125 12.19 7.79 6.99
C LYS A 125 12.07 7.62 5.48
N THR A 126 10.89 7.93 4.95
CA THR A 126 10.58 7.94 3.52
C THR A 126 10.01 9.29 3.12
N PRO A 127 9.90 9.63 1.83
CA PRO A 127 9.25 10.86 1.40
C PRO A 127 7.77 10.94 1.78
N TRP A 128 7.11 9.80 1.92
CA TRP A 128 5.71 9.71 2.34
C TRP A 128 5.51 9.49 3.84
N SER A 129 6.56 9.53 4.67
CA SER A 129 6.44 9.33 6.13
C SER A 129 5.44 10.27 6.78
N ALA A 130 5.30 11.50 6.27
CA ALA A 130 4.30 12.46 6.76
C ALA A 130 2.86 12.06 6.48
N MET A 131 2.64 11.10 5.57
CA MET A 131 1.33 10.58 5.19
C MET A 131 0.94 9.31 5.96
N VAL A 132 1.84 8.78 6.78
CA VAL A 132 1.56 7.68 7.71
C VAL A 132 0.74 8.23 8.87
N SER A 133 -0.55 7.96 8.86
CA SER A 133 -1.48 8.47 9.88
C SER A 133 -1.53 7.62 11.15
N ASN A 134 -1.12 6.36 11.06
CA ASN A 134 -0.94 5.48 12.21
C ASN A 134 0.18 4.47 11.93
N PHE A 135 0.97 4.17 12.94
CA PHE A 135 2.03 3.17 12.92
C PHE A 135 2.07 2.43 14.25
N SER A 136 2.15 1.10 14.21
CA SER A 136 2.27 0.27 15.40
C SER A 136 3.14 -0.96 15.16
N THR A 137 3.93 -1.31 16.15
CA THR A 137 4.70 -2.56 16.19
C THR A 137 3.99 -3.67 16.99
N GLN A 138 2.77 -3.40 17.49
CA GLN A 138 1.97 -4.43 18.13
C GLN A 138 1.45 -5.45 17.12
N ASN A 139 1.26 -6.67 17.57
CA ASN A 139 0.47 -7.64 16.81
C ASN A 139 -0.97 -7.16 16.75
N VAL A 140 -1.51 -7.00 15.55
CA VAL A 140 -2.88 -6.54 15.34
C VAL A 140 -3.63 -7.40 14.34
N VAL A 141 -4.95 -7.34 14.43
CA VAL A 141 -5.89 -7.88 13.44
C VAL A 141 -6.66 -6.71 12.84
N VAL A 142 -6.73 -6.68 11.52
CA VAL A 142 -7.52 -5.68 10.77
C VAL A 142 -8.84 -6.30 10.39
N LEU A 143 -9.94 -5.68 10.83
CA LEU A 143 -11.31 -6.11 10.59
C LEU A 143 -12.01 -5.10 9.68
N PHE A 144 -12.70 -5.60 8.66
CA PHE A 144 -13.54 -4.78 7.78
C PHE A 144 -15.01 -5.12 8.00
N HIS A 145 -15.80 -4.14 8.42
CA HIS A 145 -17.23 -4.21 8.52
C HIS A 145 -17.86 -3.58 7.29
N VAL A 146 -18.51 -4.40 6.45
CA VAL A 146 -19.12 -3.93 5.20
C VAL A 146 -20.63 -4.05 5.30
N ALA A 147 -21.32 -2.91 5.17
CA ALA A 147 -22.78 -2.82 5.20
C ALA A 147 -23.27 -1.98 4.01
N GLY A 148 -23.51 -2.63 2.88
CA GLY A 148 -23.83 -1.95 1.63
C GLY A 148 -22.70 -1.01 1.20
N LYS A 149 -22.97 0.29 1.11
CA LYS A 149 -21.96 1.30 0.73
C LYS A 149 -21.06 1.74 1.87
N LYS A 150 -21.37 1.37 3.11
CA LYS A 150 -20.56 1.76 4.27
C LYS A 150 -19.50 0.72 4.54
N ILE A 151 -18.30 1.17 4.76
CA ILE A 151 -17.17 0.34 5.17
C ILE A 151 -16.54 1.00 6.39
N LYS A 152 -16.40 0.24 7.47
CA LYS A 152 -15.59 0.61 8.63
C LYS A 152 -14.45 -0.40 8.77
N MET A 153 -13.24 0.09 8.95
CA MET A 153 -12.10 -0.71 9.35
C MET A 153 -11.83 -0.47 10.84
N GLU A 154 -11.57 -1.54 11.56
CA GLU A 154 -11.07 -1.53 12.92
C GLU A 154 -9.80 -2.34 13.02
N VAL A 155 -8.83 -1.85 13.79
CA VAL A 155 -7.57 -2.50 14.04
C VAL A 155 -7.48 -2.77 15.53
N VAL A 156 -7.40 -4.02 15.90
CA VAL A 156 -7.46 -4.44 17.30
C VAL A 156 -6.24 -5.28 17.68
N ASN A 157 -5.78 -5.12 18.90
CA ASN A 157 -4.82 -6.04 19.49
C ASN A 157 -5.56 -7.35 19.84
N PRO A 158 -5.19 -8.51 19.28
CA PRO A 158 -5.92 -9.75 19.47
C PRO A 158 -5.84 -10.35 20.88
N ILE A 159 -4.92 -9.84 21.72
CA ILE A 159 -4.71 -10.32 23.09
C ILE A 159 -5.46 -9.43 24.08
N THR A 160 -5.33 -8.11 23.96
CA THR A 160 -5.93 -7.16 24.90
C THR A 160 -7.32 -6.68 24.46
N PHE A 161 -7.69 -6.91 23.19
CA PHE A 161 -8.88 -6.39 22.53
C PHE A 161 -8.96 -4.86 22.48
N GLU A 162 -7.82 -4.19 22.70
CA GLU A 162 -7.72 -2.76 22.60
C GLU A 162 -7.84 -2.32 21.12
N LEU A 163 -8.62 -1.27 20.88
CA LEU A 163 -8.72 -0.61 19.58
C LEU A 163 -7.43 0.21 19.35
N VAL A 164 -6.67 -0.19 18.35
CA VAL A 164 -5.40 0.45 17.97
C VAL A 164 -5.63 1.55 16.93
N ASP A 165 -6.55 1.33 15.99
CA ASP A 165 -6.88 2.28 14.94
C ASP A 165 -8.27 2.00 14.35
N GLU A 166 -8.83 3.00 13.67
CA GLU A 166 -10.08 2.87 12.90
C GLU A 166 -10.09 3.77 11.66
N LEU A 167 -10.92 3.44 10.70
CA LEU A 167 -11.13 4.21 9.48
C LEU A 167 -12.52 3.96 8.90
N GLU A 168 -13.20 5.01 8.43
CA GLU A 168 -14.39 4.93 7.58
C GLU A 168 -14.01 5.31 6.13
N PHE A 169 -14.53 4.52 5.14
CA PHE A 169 -14.23 4.71 3.72
C PHE A 169 -15.39 5.37 2.97
#